data_028c517b1de9b7fac7743078b1151231
#
_entry.id   028c517b1de9b7fac7743078b1151231
#
_cell.length_a   1.000
_cell.length_b   1.000
_cell.length_c   1.000
_cell.angle_alpha   90.00
_cell.angle_beta   90.00
_cell.angle_gamma   90.00
#
_symmetry.space_group_name_H-M   'P 1'
#
loop_
_entity.id
_entity.type
_entity.pdbx_description
1 polymer ?
#
loop_
_entity_poly.entity_id
_entity_poly.type
_entity_poly.pdbx_seq_one_letter_code
_entity_poly.pdbx_strand_id
1 'polypeptide(L)'
;MNTVIYESTNPETRQFDFLEGEWNAVCRFPLPDGSWGEGPGTLTASKVLDGFVSLEFFEGPYQGTTIKGLGLRAFNPQTSQWEHTWTDTSAPGGFLVWRGRFDGGAIDLNGRWEDETGHHVLSRLTWSRITERSAHWESHRSMDGGKTWTKHWVIDFTRKTVG
;
A
#
# COMPACT_ATOMS: atom_id res chain seq x y z
N MET A 1 -4.34 -34.21 6.02
CA MET A 1 -3.98 -32.83 5.65
C MET A 1 -5.24 -31.99 5.72
N ASN A 2 -5.33 -31.12 6.69
CA ASN A 2 -6.49 -30.23 6.77
C ASN A 2 -6.33 -29.11 5.75
N THR A 3 -7.18 -29.10 4.75
CA THR A 3 -7.29 -27.97 3.83
C THR A 3 -7.91 -26.82 4.61
N VAL A 4 -7.14 -25.78 4.87
CA VAL A 4 -7.69 -24.55 5.42
C VAL A 4 -8.44 -23.86 4.28
N ILE A 5 -9.77 -23.92 4.33
CA ILE A 5 -10.62 -23.15 3.43
C ILE A 5 -10.77 -21.76 4.04
N TYR A 6 -10.58 -20.73 3.21
CA TYR A 6 -10.82 -19.35 3.63
C TYR A 6 -12.27 -19.19 4.11
N GLU A 7 -12.43 -18.78 5.36
CA GLU A 7 -13.72 -18.43 5.93
C GLU A 7 -13.86 -16.91 5.97
N SER A 8 -14.80 -16.39 5.20
CA SER A 8 -15.09 -14.96 5.13
C SER A 8 -15.79 -14.40 6.38
N THR A 9 -15.96 -15.23 7.41
CA THR A 9 -16.65 -14.86 8.66
C THR A 9 -15.77 -14.09 9.64
N ASN A 10 -14.44 -14.10 9.48
CA ASN A 10 -13.55 -13.33 10.34
C ASN A 10 -13.66 -11.84 9.97
N PRO A 11 -14.14 -10.96 10.89
CA PRO A 11 -14.29 -9.52 10.60
C PRO A 11 -13.00 -8.82 10.16
N GLU A 12 -11.84 -9.29 10.63
CA GLU A 12 -10.55 -8.72 10.27
C GLU A 12 -10.25 -8.85 8.78
N THR A 13 -10.78 -9.89 8.11
CA THR A 13 -10.60 -10.09 6.67
C THR A 13 -11.29 -9.02 5.82
N ARG A 14 -12.15 -8.21 6.41
CA ARG A 14 -12.91 -7.15 5.74
C ARG A 14 -12.32 -5.75 5.95
N GLN A 15 -11.25 -5.61 6.70
CA GLN A 15 -10.71 -4.30 7.07
C GLN A 15 -10.20 -3.49 5.88
N PHE A 16 -9.84 -4.11 4.76
CA PHE A 16 -9.50 -3.44 3.51
C PHE A 16 -10.64 -3.34 2.50
N ASP A 17 -11.87 -3.70 2.87
CA ASP A 17 -13.03 -3.60 1.96
C ASP A 17 -13.30 -2.16 1.52
N PHE A 18 -12.91 -1.17 2.29
CA PHE A 18 -13.06 0.24 1.93
C PHE A 18 -12.37 0.58 0.61
N LEU A 19 -11.33 -0.17 0.25
CA LEU A 19 -10.53 0.12 -0.94
C LEU A 19 -11.19 -0.36 -2.24
N GLU A 20 -12.17 -1.24 -2.19
CA GLU A 20 -12.85 -1.72 -3.39
C GLU A 20 -13.45 -0.57 -4.20
N GLY A 21 -13.28 -0.64 -5.52
CA GLY A 21 -13.80 0.33 -6.46
C GLY A 21 -12.71 1.14 -7.15
N GLU A 22 -13.11 2.31 -7.65
CA GLU A 22 -12.25 3.19 -8.41
C GLU A 22 -11.99 4.48 -7.63
N TRP A 23 -10.74 4.94 -7.65
CA TRP A 23 -10.26 6.09 -6.90
C TRP A 23 -9.46 7.04 -7.77
N ASN A 24 -9.66 8.34 -7.56
CA ASN A 24 -8.73 9.37 -7.98
C ASN A 24 -7.68 9.55 -6.87
N ALA A 25 -6.45 9.85 -7.28
CA ALA A 25 -5.36 10.07 -6.36
C ALA A 25 -4.68 11.42 -6.62
N VAL A 26 -4.25 12.08 -5.56
CA VAL A 26 -3.32 13.18 -5.61
C VAL A 26 -2.02 12.68 -5.00
N CYS A 27 -0.99 12.55 -5.82
CA CYS A 27 0.31 12.00 -5.44
C CYS A 27 1.29 13.13 -5.18
N ARG A 28 1.99 13.10 -4.05
CA ARG A 28 3.05 14.05 -3.70
C ARG A 28 4.33 13.29 -3.37
N PHE A 29 5.45 13.81 -3.85
CA PHE A 29 6.76 13.16 -3.74
C PHE A 29 7.89 14.20 -3.69
N PRO A 30 9.00 13.90 -3.03
CA PRO A 30 10.15 14.82 -3.00
C PRO A 30 10.87 14.86 -4.34
N LEU A 31 11.32 16.05 -4.72
CA LEU A 31 12.14 16.29 -5.89
C LEU A 31 13.61 16.41 -5.49
N PRO A 32 14.57 16.30 -6.44
CA PRO A 32 16.01 16.36 -6.13
C PRO A 32 16.47 17.67 -5.48
N ASP A 33 15.76 18.77 -5.73
CA ASP A 33 16.06 20.09 -5.16
C ASP A 33 15.50 20.28 -3.73
N GLY A 34 14.87 19.25 -3.16
CA GLY A 34 14.25 19.29 -1.85
C GLY A 34 12.82 19.83 -1.80
N SER A 35 12.29 20.31 -2.92
CA SER A 35 10.88 20.65 -3.05
C SER A 35 10.02 19.40 -3.24
N TRP A 36 8.68 19.58 -3.21
CA TRP A 36 7.73 18.50 -3.44
C TRP A 36 7.01 18.70 -4.76
N GLY A 37 6.99 17.65 -5.58
CA GLY A 37 6.15 17.56 -6.77
C GLY A 37 4.77 17.00 -6.43
N GLU A 38 3.81 17.28 -7.30
CA GLU A 38 2.43 16.82 -7.17
C GLU A 38 1.85 16.47 -8.55
N GLY A 39 1.00 15.46 -8.59
CA GLY A 39 0.27 15.11 -9.79
C GLY A 39 -0.84 14.09 -9.55
N PRO A 40 -1.74 13.94 -10.54
CA PRO A 40 -2.87 13.04 -10.43
C PRO A 40 -2.49 11.58 -10.68
N GLY A 41 -3.18 10.69 -9.98
CA GLY A 41 -3.09 9.26 -10.22
C GLY A 41 -4.46 8.58 -10.10
N THR A 42 -4.48 7.28 -10.28
CA THR A 42 -5.68 6.46 -10.17
C THR A 42 -5.36 5.15 -9.47
N LEU A 43 -6.36 4.61 -8.78
CA LEU A 43 -6.30 3.29 -8.19
C LEU A 43 -7.62 2.56 -8.47
N THR A 44 -7.53 1.30 -8.83
CA THR A 44 -8.67 0.40 -8.94
C THR A 44 -8.39 -0.82 -8.07
N ALA A 45 -9.32 -1.17 -7.20
CA ALA A 45 -9.19 -2.33 -6.34
C ALA A 45 -10.43 -3.21 -6.42
N SER A 46 -10.19 -4.51 -6.36
CA SER A 46 -11.23 -5.53 -6.35
C SER A 46 -10.81 -6.71 -5.48
N LYS A 47 -11.80 -7.50 -5.06
CA LYS A 47 -11.51 -8.76 -4.37
C LYS A 47 -11.54 -9.93 -5.35
N VAL A 48 -10.59 -10.84 -5.16
CA VAL A 48 -10.48 -12.09 -5.94
C VAL A 48 -10.37 -13.27 -4.97
N LEU A 49 -10.43 -14.48 -5.50
CA LEU A 49 -10.39 -15.72 -4.71
C LEU A 49 -11.46 -15.74 -3.60
N ASP A 50 -12.71 -15.52 -3.99
CA ASP A 50 -13.86 -15.47 -3.07
C ASP A 50 -13.70 -14.44 -1.92
N GLY A 51 -13.00 -13.36 -2.19
CA GLY A 51 -12.75 -12.31 -1.21
C GLY A 51 -11.49 -12.48 -0.36
N PHE A 52 -10.71 -13.54 -0.59
CA PHE A 52 -9.49 -13.80 0.17
C PHE A 52 -8.39 -12.79 -0.11
N VAL A 53 -8.26 -12.33 -1.35
CA VAL A 53 -7.22 -11.38 -1.77
C VAL A 53 -7.85 -10.09 -2.26
N SER A 54 -7.36 -8.96 -1.76
CA SER A 54 -7.59 -7.64 -2.35
C SER A 54 -6.50 -7.38 -3.39
N LEU A 55 -6.93 -7.17 -4.64
CA LEU A 55 -6.07 -6.87 -5.77
C LEU A 55 -6.22 -5.40 -6.13
N GLU A 56 -5.09 -4.69 -6.31
CA GLU A 56 -5.12 -3.30 -6.76
C GLU A 56 -4.21 -3.06 -7.95
N PHE A 57 -4.65 -2.12 -8.80
CA PHE A 57 -3.84 -1.51 -9.83
C PHE A 57 -3.73 -0.01 -9.56
N PHE A 58 -2.53 0.49 -9.58
CA PHE A 58 -2.23 1.90 -9.37
C PHE A 58 -1.49 2.47 -10.57
N GLU A 59 -1.81 3.70 -10.94
CA GLU A 59 -1.05 4.47 -11.92
C GLU A 59 -0.92 5.91 -11.42
N GLY A 60 0.31 6.43 -11.38
CA GLY A 60 0.52 7.79 -10.94
C GLY A 60 1.95 8.26 -11.03
N PRO A 61 2.18 9.57 -10.83
CA PRO A 61 3.49 10.16 -10.92
C PRO A 61 4.33 9.86 -9.68
N TYR A 62 5.61 9.66 -9.92
CA TYR A 62 6.64 9.60 -8.89
C TYR A 62 7.97 10.09 -9.47
N GLN A 63 8.51 11.17 -8.91
CA GLN A 63 9.82 11.73 -9.27
C GLN A 63 10.03 11.91 -10.79
N GLY A 64 9.05 12.51 -11.46
CA GLY A 64 9.16 12.85 -12.87
C GLY A 64 8.86 11.71 -13.85
N THR A 65 8.47 10.54 -13.36
CA THR A 65 8.02 9.42 -14.18
C THR A 65 6.61 8.99 -13.77
N THR A 66 5.94 8.26 -14.64
CA THR A 66 4.67 7.58 -14.30
C THR A 66 4.95 6.13 -13.96
N ILE A 67 4.55 5.71 -12.78
CA ILE A 67 4.64 4.30 -12.40
C ILE A 67 3.28 3.63 -12.51
N LYS A 68 3.32 2.35 -12.87
CA LYS A 68 2.18 1.44 -12.85
C LYS A 68 2.51 0.33 -11.87
N GLY A 69 1.66 0.15 -10.88
CA GLY A 69 1.88 -0.80 -9.81
C GLY A 69 0.73 -1.77 -9.63
N LEU A 70 1.08 -2.92 -9.08
CA LEU A 70 0.16 -3.97 -8.70
C LEU A 70 0.39 -4.31 -7.25
N GLY A 71 -0.70 -4.30 -6.47
CA GLY A 71 -0.70 -4.70 -5.07
C GLY A 71 -1.64 -5.86 -4.79
N LEU A 72 -1.23 -6.72 -3.90
CA LEU A 72 -2.04 -7.81 -3.36
C LEU A 72 -2.06 -7.72 -1.85
N ARG A 73 -3.22 -7.88 -1.24
CA ARG A 73 -3.37 -7.93 0.22
C ARG A 73 -4.14 -9.16 0.63
N ALA A 74 -3.64 -9.86 1.62
CA ALA A 74 -4.33 -10.96 2.27
C ALA A 74 -4.15 -10.89 3.78
N PHE A 75 -5.18 -11.26 4.51
CA PHE A 75 -5.10 -11.38 5.97
C PHE A 75 -4.61 -12.77 6.35
N ASN A 76 -3.59 -12.83 7.18
CA ASN A 76 -3.07 -14.08 7.71
C ASN A 76 -3.63 -14.32 9.11
N PRO A 77 -4.56 -15.26 9.30
CA PRO A 77 -5.18 -15.50 10.60
C PRO A 77 -4.24 -16.12 11.63
N GLN A 78 -3.16 -16.76 11.20
CA GLN A 78 -2.18 -17.36 12.12
C GLN A 78 -1.34 -16.28 12.83
N THR A 79 -1.02 -15.21 12.12
CA THR A 79 -0.24 -14.09 12.67
C THR A 79 -1.09 -12.90 13.07
N SER A 80 -2.37 -12.92 12.71
CA SER A 80 -3.31 -11.79 12.84
C SER A 80 -2.78 -10.53 12.16
N GLN A 81 -2.14 -10.69 11.02
CA GLN A 81 -1.57 -9.59 10.24
C GLN A 81 -2.09 -9.60 8.81
N TRP A 82 -2.21 -8.40 8.25
CA TRP A 82 -2.28 -8.20 6.82
C TRP A 82 -0.90 -8.34 6.20
N GLU A 83 -0.84 -9.01 5.08
CA GLU A 83 0.34 -9.08 4.22
C GLU A 83 0.04 -8.34 2.92
N HIS A 84 0.86 -7.35 2.60
CA HIS A 84 0.77 -6.56 1.39
C HIS A 84 1.99 -6.82 0.52
N THR A 85 1.75 -7.20 -0.70
CA THR A 85 2.78 -7.45 -1.71
C THR A 85 2.65 -6.43 -2.82
N TRP A 86 3.76 -5.84 -3.24
CA TRP A 86 3.78 -4.79 -4.25
C TRP A 86 4.90 -4.99 -5.25
N THR A 87 4.59 -4.70 -6.51
CA THR A 87 5.57 -4.50 -7.58
C THR A 87 5.12 -3.35 -8.47
N ASP A 88 6.07 -2.64 -9.07
CA ASP A 88 5.76 -1.57 -10.01
C ASP A 88 6.84 -1.43 -11.09
N THR A 89 6.58 -0.54 -12.06
CA THR A 89 7.45 -0.34 -13.21
C THR A 89 8.74 0.42 -12.92
N SER A 90 8.89 0.99 -11.71
CA SER A 90 10.12 1.67 -11.29
C SER A 90 11.12 0.73 -10.62
N ALA A 91 10.67 -0.41 -10.13
CA ALA A 91 11.48 -1.39 -9.43
C ALA A 91 11.37 -2.76 -10.14
N PRO A 92 11.94 -2.91 -11.32
CA PRO A 92 11.87 -4.18 -12.04
C PRO A 92 12.62 -5.28 -11.28
N GLY A 93 11.95 -6.38 -11.01
CA GLY A 93 12.60 -7.59 -10.55
C GLY A 93 12.10 -8.19 -9.25
N GLY A 94 10.87 -7.93 -8.84
CA GLY A 94 10.34 -8.69 -7.72
C GLY A 94 9.21 -8.03 -6.96
N PHE A 95 8.73 -8.77 -5.99
CA PHE A 95 7.68 -8.33 -5.11
C PHE A 95 8.28 -7.93 -3.76
N LEU A 96 7.95 -6.75 -3.28
CA LEU A 96 8.23 -6.34 -1.91
C LEU A 96 7.05 -6.72 -1.02
N VAL A 97 7.31 -7.07 0.22
CA VAL A 97 6.29 -7.52 1.16
C VAL A 97 6.33 -6.68 2.43
N TRP A 98 5.15 -6.21 2.85
CA TRP A 98 4.93 -5.51 4.11
C TRP A 98 3.90 -6.26 4.94
N ARG A 99 4.01 -6.14 6.26
CA ARG A 99 3.09 -6.78 7.21
C ARG A 99 2.70 -5.82 8.31
N GLY A 100 1.46 -5.95 8.79
CA GLY A 100 0.95 -5.15 9.89
C GLY A 100 -0.50 -5.47 10.22
N ARG A 101 -1.01 -4.76 11.21
CA ARG A 101 -2.41 -4.91 11.64
C ARG A 101 -3.03 -3.54 11.85
N PHE A 102 -4.35 -3.48 11.69
CA PHE A 102 -5.10 -2.28 12.04
C PHE A 102 -5.07 -2.05 13.55
N ASP A 103 -4.92 -0.78 13.91
CA ASP A 103 -5.11 -0.26 15.23
C ASP A 103 -6.05 0.94 15.13
N GLY A 104 -7.27 0.78 15.65
CA GLY A 104 -8.32 1.76 15.39
C GLY A 104 -8.65 1.85 13.90
N GLY A 105 -8.68 3.07 13.37
CA GLY A 105 -8.98 3.35 11.96
C GLY A 105 -7.75 3.46 11.06
N ALA A 106 -6.58 2.98 11.48
CA ALA A 106 -5.33 3.11 10.73
C ALA A 106 -4.54 1.80 10.73
N ILE A 107 -3.66 1.65 9.75
CA ILE A 107 -2.73 0.52 9.70
C ILE A 107 -1.35 0.99 9.29
N ASP A 108 -0.33 0.53 10.02
CA ASP A 108 1.07 0.58 9.63
C ASP A 108 1.50 -0.78 9.11
N LEU A 109 1.95 -0.82 7.87
CA LEU A 109 2.51 -2.00 7.23
C LEU A 109 4.02 -1.81 7.16
N ASN A 110 4.78 -2.74 7.73
CA ASN A 110 6.23 -2.66 7.81
C ASN A 110 6.89 -3.72 6.93
N GLY A 111 7.90 -3.30 6.20
CA GLY A 111 8.69 -4.16 5.33
C GLY A 111 10.16 -3.76 5.35
N ARG A 112 10.99 -4.63 4.80
CA ARG A 112 12.42 -4.35 4.63
C ARG A 112 12.97 -5.10 3.42
N TRP A 113 14.00 -4.51 2.81
CA TRP A 113 14.75 -5.15 1.72
C TRP A 113 16.20 -4.66 1.74
N GLU A 114 17.00 -5.23 0.90
CA GLU A 114 18.35 -4.73 0.60
C GLU A 114 18.33 -4.02 -0.75
N ASP A 115 19.01 -2.87 -0.82
CA ASP A 115 19.21 -2.17 -2.08
C ASP A 115 20.36 -2.82 -2.90
N GLU A 116 20.64 -2.25 -4.07
CA GLU A 116 21.67 -2.74 -4.99
C GLU A 116 23.06 -2.81 -4.37
N THR A 117 23.31 -2.04 -3.32
CA THR A 117 24.60 -1.98 -2.60
C THR A 117 24.64 -2.92 -1.39
N GLY A 118 23.55 -3.67 -1.12
CA GLY A 118 23.42 -4.51 0.06
C GLY A 118 23.04 -3.74 1.33
N HIS A 119 22.63 -2.50 1.20
CA HIS A 119 22.20 -1.68 2.33
C HIS A 119 20.74 -2.01 2.71
N HIS A 120 20.48 -2.18 4.01
CA HIS A 120 19.13 -2.46 4.49
C HIS A 120 18.26 -1.22 4.47
N VAL A 121 17.12 -1.32 3.81
CA VAL A 121 16.07 -0.30 3.79
C VAL A 121 14.89 -0.81 4.61
N LEU A 122 14.49 -0.04 5.62
CA LEU A 122 13.21 -0.26 6.30
C LEU A 122 12.15 0.63 5.65
N SER A 123 10.95 0.09 5.50
CA SER A 123 9.83 0.80 4.90
C SER A 123 8.58 0.66 5.75
N ARG A 124 7.83 1.74 5.85
CA ARG A 124 6.52 1.78 6.49
C ARG A 124 5.52 2.43 5.57
N LEU A 125 4.43 1.70 5.30
CA LEU A 125 3.27 2.21 4.57
C LEU A 125 2.15 2.41 5.59
N THR A 126 1.54 3.58 5.60
CA THR A 126 0.45 3.91 6.53
C THR A 126 -0.81 4.26 5.77
N TRP A 127 -1.91 3.58 6.05
CA TRP A 127 -3.26 3.98 5.68
C TRP A 127 -3.93 4.62 6.89
N SER A 128 -4.50 5.79 6.70
CA SER A 128 -5.16 6.56 7.77
C SER A 128 -6.28 7.43 7.20
N ARG A 129 -7.01 8.09 8.09
CA ARG A 129 -8.13 8.98 7.70
C ARG A 129 -9.08 8.32 6.70
N ILE A 130 -9.38 7.05 6.94
CA ILE A 130 -10.21 6.23 6.07
C ILE A 130 -11.67 6.57 6.31
N THR A 131 -12.36 6.94 5.23
CA THR A 131 -13.81 7.14 5.19
C THR A 131 -14.40 6.36 4.02
N GLU A 132 -15.71 6.39 3.86
CA GLU A 132 -16.37 5.79 2.70
C GLU A 132 -15.91 6.40 1.36
N ARG A 133 -15.49 7.67 1.37
CA ARG A 133 -15.16 8.43 0.15
C ARG A 133 -13.71 8.85 0.02
N SER A 134 -12.93 8.70 1.05
CA SER A 134 -11.54 9.17 1.05
C SER A 134 -10.63 8.30 1.89
N ALA A 135 -9.36 8.33 1.58
CA ALA A 135 -8.31 7.70 2.39
C ALA A 135 -6.99 8.42 2.18
N HIS A 136 -6.14 8.38 3.18
CA HIS A 136 -4.80 8.95 3.15
C HIS A 136 -3.76 7.84 3.27
N TRP A 137 -2.72 7.92 2.45
CA TRP A 137 -1.63 6.95 2.44
C TRP A 137 -0.29 7.67 2.44
N GLU A 138 0.65 7.15 3.23
CA GLU A 138 2.02 7.64 3.29
C GLU A 138 3.02 6.50 3.22
N SER A 139 4.16 6.76 2.62
CA SER A 139 5.30 5.86 2.64
C SER A 139 6.52 6.55 3.24
N HIS A 140 7.14 5.88 4.20
CA HIS A 140 8.36 6.30 4.89
C HIS A 140 9.45 5.27 4.71
N ARG A 141 10.68 5.72 4.66
CA ARG A 141 11.88 4.87 4.62
C ARG A 141 12.87 5.25 5.70
N SER A 142 13.57 4.26 6.23
CA SER A 142 14.70 4.44 7.12
C SER A 142 15.91 3.72 6.55
N MET A 143 17.04 4.42 6.51
CA MET A 143 18.31 3.90 6.02
C MET A 143 19.30 3.65 7.18
N ASP A 144 18.87 3.84 8.42
CA ASP A 144 19.73 3.77 9.61
C ASP A 144 19.17 2.82 10.70
N GLY A 145 18.46 1.80 10.26
CA GLY A 145 17.90 0.78 11.17
C GLY A 145 16.70 1.25 11.97
N GLY A 146 15.97 2.24 11.49
CA GLY A 146 14.77 2.76 12.14
C GLY A 146 14.98 3.92 13.10
N LYS A 147 16.20 4.48 13.15
CA LYS A 147 16.50 5.62 14.01
C LYS A 147 15.89 6.91 13.47
N THR A 148 15.99 7.11 12.15
CA THR A 148 15.36 8.23 11.45
C THR A 148 14.54 7.75 10.28
N TRP A 149 13.44 8.44 9.98
CA TRP A 149 12.50 8.09 8.93
C TRP A 149 12.27 9.29 8.01
N THR A 150 12.30 9.04 6.71
CA THR A 150 12.04 10.05 5.69
C THR A 150 10.75 9.71 4.96
N LYS A 151 9.82 10.66 4.92
CA LYS A 151 8.61 10.56 4.10
C LYS A 151 9.02 10.75 2.64
N HIS A 152 8.64 9.82 1.78
CA HIS A 152 9.04 9.88 0.38
C HIS A 152 7.88 9.75 -0.61
N TRP A 153 6.68 9.45 -0.15
CA TRP A 153 5.50 9.41 -1.00
C TRP A 153 4.24 9.59 -0.16
N VAL A 154 3.36 10.47 -0.61
CA VAL A 154 2.08 10.76 0.04
C VAL A 154 0.99 10.72 -1.01
N ILE A 155 -0.09 10.04 -0.74
CA ILE A 155 -1.22 9.95 -1.66
C ILE A 155 -2.52 10.18 -0.91
N ASP A 156 -3.30 11.13 -1.39
CA ASP A 156 -4.69 11.32 -0.97
C ASP A 156 -5.62 10.74 -2.02
N PHE A 157 -6.44 9.78 -1.59
CA PHE A 157 -7.41 9.11 -2.43
C PHE A 157 -8.82 9.67 -2.22
N THR A 158 -9.53 9.86 -3.31
CA THR A 158 -10.96 10.20 -3.32
C THR A 158 -11.69 9.24 -4.23
N ARG A 159 -12.75 8.60 -3.72
CA ARG A 159 -13.53 7.65 -4.50
C ARG A 159 -14.16 8.33 -5.71
N LYS A 160 -14.04 7.72 -6.88
CA LYS A 160 -14.75 8.20 -8.07
C LYS A 160 -16.24 8.08 -7.83
N THR A 161 -16.95 9.17 -8.09
CA THR A 161 -18.41 9.14 -8.07
C THR A 161 -18.90 8.43 -9.33
N VAL A 162 -19.80 7.46 -9.15
CA VAL A 162 -20.55 6.88 -10.26
C VAL A 162 -21.55 7.96 -10.70
N GLY A 163 -21.24 8.57 -11.84
CA GLY A 163 -22.14 9.55 -12.45
C GLY A 163 -23.24 8.89 -13.24
#